data_de7423899bfad7205211c588dff4e9bd
#
_entry.id   de7423899bfad7205211c588dff4e9bd
#
_cell.length_a   1.000
_cell.length_b   1.000
_cell.length_c   1.000
_cell.angle_alpha   90.00
_cell.angle_beta   90.00
_cell.angle_gamma   90.00
#
_symmetry.space_group_name_H-M   'P 1'
#
loop_
_entity.id
_entity.type
_entity.pdbx_description
1 polymer ?
#
loop_
_entity_poly.entity_id
_entity_poly.type
_entity_poly.pdbx_seq_one_letter_code
_entity_poly.pdbx_strand_id
1 'polypeptide(L)'
;MNTPAPSRPFAYVCLALSMSLVGSYVALSKPLAAVLPVLLLAWMRFGIGGIAMLHWLKKPANEPPLTPQTKRLLFLESFLGNFLFTICMIYGVSLTDAVSAGVTMAAIPAAVALMGWAFLGERVAPRTWMAVLCAVIGIALFSLSKPEHAAHMEPALGARNTANDACWGQLLLLGAVICEAAYTVIGKKLTGSLGPKRITSLINLWGFVLTTPFGLYLALDFPFASVGWGTWLLLLFYALAACMWTVWLWMTGLKAVPAAQGGVFSVMLPVSAGLVGVLFLGEVLTGLQLVAFVIALASVLLATLPSRAALRVGRRGGSAD
;
A
#
# COMPACT_ATOMS: atom_id res chain seq x y z
N MET A 1 -25.19 10.04 10.88
CA MET A 1 -24.66 8.85 11.59
C MET A 1 -23.47 8.36 10.79
N ASN A 2 -22.27 8.39 11.38
CA ASN A 2 -21.12 7.72 10.78
C ASN A 2 -21.50 6.25 10.62
N THR A 3 -21.31 5.68 9.42
CA THR A 3 -21.45 4.22 9.26
C THR A 3 -20.71 3.55 10.41
N PRO A 4 -21.36 2.61 11.13
CA PRO A 4 -20.73 1.97 12.28
C PRO A 4 -19.36 1.38 11.85
N ALA A 5 -18.40 1.40 12.77
CA ALA A 5 -17.12 0.78 12.51
C ALA A 5 -17.35 -0.73 12.26
N PRO A 6 -16.72 -1.32 11.25
CA PRO A 6 -16.83 -2.74 11.00
C PRO A 6 -16.33 -3.55 12.20
N SER A 7 -16.78 -4.79 12.33
CA SER A 7 -16.24 -5.70 13.36
C SER A 7 -14.73 -5.91 13.13
N ARG A 8 -13.97 -6.11 14.19
CA ARG A 8 -12.51 -6.33 14.09
C ARG A 8 -12.13 -7.48 13.15
N PRO A 9 -12.78 -8.66 13.21
CA PRO A 9 -12.46 -9.74 12.27
C PRO A 9 -12.67 -9.33 10.80
N PHE A 10 -13.77 -8.64 10.50
CA PHE A 10 -14.02 -8.14 9.15
C PHE A 10 -12.98 -7.10 8.72
N ALA A 11 -12.54 -6.22 9.62
CA ALA A 11 -11.48 -5.26 9.35
C ALA A 11 -10.15 -5.95 9.00
N TYR A 12 -9.78 -7.02 9.72
CA TYR A 12 -8.58 -7.79 9.43
C TYR A 12 -8.65 -8.48 8.06
N VAL A 13 -9.81 -9.04 7.72
CA VAL A 13 -10.04 -9.62 6.38
C VAL A 13 -9.88 -8.55 5.30
N CYS A 14 -10.47 -7.35 5.50
CA CYS A 14 -10.31 -6.24 4.56
C CYS A 14 -8.84 -5.84 4.37
N LEU A 15 -8.05 -5.72 5.45
CA LEU A 15 -6.63 -5.38 5.38
C LEU A 15 -5.81 -6.47 4.67
N ALA A 16 -6.04 -7.73 5.02
CA ALA A 16 -5.37 -8.86 4.40
C ALA A 16 -5.67 -8.93 2.89
N LEU A 17 -6.96 -8.86 2.51
CA LEU A 17 -7.38 -8.85 1.11
C LEU A 17 -6.83 -7.65 0.34
N SER A 18 -6.83 -6.47 0.95
CA SER A 18 -6.26 -5.27 0.35
C SER A 18 -4.79 -5.49 -0.03
N MET A 19 -3.96 -5.91 0.92
CA MET A 19 -2.53 -6.09 0.69
C MET A 19 -2.23 -7.30 -0.22
N SER A 20 -3.04 -8.36 -0.13
CA SER A 20 -2.96 -9.50 -1.07
C SER A 20 -3.28 -9.08 -2.50
N LEU A 21 -4.28 -8.22 -2.68
CA LEU A 21 -4.62 -7.66 -3.99
C LEU A 21 -3.50 -6.77 -4.52
N VAL A 22 -2.85 -5.95 -3.64
CA VAL A 22 -1.66 -5.16 -4.01
C VAL A 22 -0.57 -6.07 -4.58
N GLY A 23 -0.18 -7.12 -3.86
CA GLY A 23 0.87 -8.03 -4.32
C GLY A 23 0.51 -8.71 -5.65
N SER A 24 -0.75 -9.09 -5.81
CA SER A 24 -1.25 -9.73 -7.05
C SER A 24 -1.19 -8.78 -8.25
N TYR A 25 -1.73 -7.56 -8.14
CA TYR A 25 -1.73 -6.64 -9.28
C TYR A 25 -0.35 -6.04 -9.55
N VAL A 26 0.52 -5.93 -8.54
CA VAL A 26 1.92 -5.51 -8.74
C VAL A 26 2.66 -6.55 -9.59
N ALA A 27 2.48 -7.85 -9.34
CA ALA A 27 3.05 -8.89 -10.19
C ALA A 27 2.53 -8.78 -11.65
N LEU A 28 1.23 -8.51 -11.81
CA LEU A 28 0.59 -8.35 -13.13
C LEU A 28 0.87 -6.99 -13.80
N SER A 29 1.47 -6.02 -13.13
CA SER A 29 1.81 -4.73 -13.72
C SER A 29 3.04 -4.75 -14.63
N LYS A 30 3.90 -5.79 -14.54
CA LYS A 30 5.10 -5.91 -15.37
C LYS A 30 4.82 -5.79 -16.88
N PRO A 31 3.86 -6.53 -17.46
CA PRO A 31 3.53 -6.39 -18.88
C PRO A 31 2.96 -5.01 -19.23
N LEU A 32 2.30 -4.31 -18.31
CA LEU A 32 1.81 -2.96 -18.52
C LEU A 32 2.97 -1.94 -18.58
N ALA A 33 3.92 -2.07 -17.66
CA ALA A 33 5.08 -1.17 -17.60
C ALA A 33 6.04 -1.37 -18.78
N ALA A 34 6.02 -2.53 -19.44
CA ALA A 34 6.79 -2.78 -20.66
C ALA A 34 6.20 -2.05 -21.88
N VAL A 35 4.90 -1.71 -21.88
CA VAL A 35 4.20 -1.08 -22.99
C VAL A 35 3.93 0.40 -22.74
N LEU A 36 3.58 0.76 -21.49
CA LEU A 36 3.13 2.10 -21.12
C LEU A 36 4.18 2.80 -20.24
N PRO A 37 4.59 4.03 -20.54
CA PRO A 37 5.40 4.83 -19.64
C PRO A 37 4.74 4.93 -18.26
N VAL A 38 5.54 4.84 -17.19
CA VAL A 38 5.03 4.74 -15.81
C VAL A 38 4.08 5.86 -15.41
N LEU A 39 4.40 7.11 -15.78
CA LEU A 39 3.54 8.27 -15.46
C LEU A 39 2.26 8.30 -16.31
N LEU A 40 2.32 7.81 -17.56
CA LEU A 40 1.13 7.63 -18.39
C LEU A 40 0.22 6.53 -17.80
N LEU A 41 0.80 5.40 -17.40
CA LEU A 41 0.09 4.31 -16.72
C LEU A 41 -0.57 4.81 -15.42
N ALA A 42 0.15 5.60 -14.61
CA ALA A 42 -0.39 6.18 -13.38
C ALA A 42 -1.57 7.12 -13.67
N TRP A 43 -1.46 8.00 -14.66
CA TRP A 43 -2.54 8.90 -15.08
C TRP A 43 -3.77 8.13 -15.55
N MET A 44 -3.58 7.15 -16.42
CA MET A 44 -4.68 6.34 -16.96
C MET A 44 -5.39 5.53 -15.85
N ARG A 45 -4.64 4.91 -14.93
CA ARG A 45 -5.26 4.15 -13.83
C ARG A 45 -6.10 5.04 -12.92
N PHE A 46 -5.61 6.25 -12.57
CA PHE A 46 -6.38 7.20 -11.76
C PHE A 46 -7.60 7.73 -12.52
N GLY A 47 -7.50 7.95 -13.84
CA GLY A 47 -8.61 8.35 -14.69
C GLY A 47 -9.71 7.28 -14.74
N ILE A 48 -9.35 6.04 -15.03
CA ILE A 48 -10.28 4.90 -15.06
C ILE A 48 -10.89 4.69 -13.67
N GLY A 49 -10.07 4.67 -12.62
CA GLY A 49 -10.55 4.54 -11.24
C GLY A 49 -11.47 5.69 -10.84
N GLY A 50 -11.13 6.93 -11.22
CA GLY A 50 -11.96 8.11 -10.99
C GLY A 50 -13.33 8.01 -11.64
N ILE A 51 -13.41 7.58 -12.90
CA ILE A 51 -14.68 7.34 -13.61
C ILE A 51 -15.50 6.26 -12.90
N ALA A 52 -14.89 5.13 -12.55
CA ALA A 52 -15.58 4.04 -11.86
C ALA A 52 -16.15 4.47 -10.49
N MET A 53 -15.46 5.40 -9.80
CA MET A 53 -15.85 5.88 -8.48
C MET A 53 -16.65 7.19 -8.47
N LEU A 54 -17.10 7.71 -9.62
CA LEU A 54 -17.89 8.95 -9.68
C LEU A 54 -19.11 8.92 -8.75
N HIS A 55 -19.77 7.76 -8.62
CA HIS A 55 -20.92 7.60 -7.72
C HIS A 55 -20.53 7.67 -6.23
N TRP A 56 -19.26 7.41 -5.86
CA TRP A 56 -18.75 7.55 -4.48
C TRP A 56 -18.39 8.99 -4.11
N LEU A 57 -18.28 9.88 -5.11
CA LEU A 57 -18.08 11.31 -4.92
C LEU A 57 -19.35 12.03 -4.42
N LYS A 58 -20.53 11.42 -4.54
CA LYS A 58 -21.75 11.98 -4.00
C LYS A 58 -21.64 12.12 -2.49
N LYS A 59 -21.87 13.34 -1.98
CA LYS A 59 -21.85 13.63 -0.55
C LYS A 59 -23.04 12.94 0.12
N PRO A 60 -22.84 12.07 1.13
CA PRO A 60 -23.94 11.57 1.93
C PRO A 60 -24.69 12.71 2.64
N ALA A 61 -26.01 12.61 2.76
CA ALA A 61 -26.84 13.67 3.38
C ALA A 61 -26.38 14.06 4.80
N ASN A 62 -25.82 13.10 5.54
CA ASN A 62 -25.36 13.28 6.92
C ASN A 62 -23.86 13.57 7.06
N GLU A 63 -23.13 13.81 5.95
CA GLU A 63 -21.71 14.15 5.99
C GLU A 63 -21.55 15.66 6.28
N PRO A 64 -20.82 16.04 7.33
CA PRO A 64 -20.55 17.46 7.58
C PRO A 64 -19.74 18.08 6.44
N PRO A 65 -19.75 19.41 6.28
CA PRO A 65 -18.89 20.06 5.29
C PRO A 65 -17.43 19.75 5.57
N LEU A 66 -16.64 19.52 4.52
CA LEU A 66 -15.22 19.24 4.63
C LEU A 66 -14.51 20.45 5.24
N THR A 67 -13.93 20.27 6.42
CA THR A 67 -13.11 21.30 7.06
C THR A 67 -11.85 21.57 6.25
N PRO A 68 -11.23 22.76 6.35
CA PRO A 68 -9.94 23.03 5.70
C PRO A 68 -8.87 22.00 6.07
N GLN A 69 -8.87 21.53 7.33
CA GLN A 69 -7.96 20.49 7.79
C GLN A 69 -8.18 19.17 7.07
N THR A 70 -9.45 18.74 6.92
CA THR A 70 -9.78 17.49 6.21
C THR A 70 -9.39 17.57 4.73
N LYS A 71 -9.62 18.72 4.07
CA LYS A 71 -9.18 18.93 2.68
C LYS A 71 -7.66 18.84 2.54
N ARG A 72 -6.91 19.46 3.47
CA ARG A 72 -5.46 19.40 3.50
C ARG A 72 -4.96 17.96 3.72
N LEU A 73 -5.58 17.20 4.61
CA LEU A 73 -5.21 15.80 4.86
C LEU A 73 -5.48 14.92 3.63
N LEU A 74 -6.60 15.10 2.93
CA LEU A 74 -6.91 14.39 1.68
C LEU A 74 -5.88 14.69 0.58
N PHE A 75 -5.49 15.95 0.45
CA PHE A 75 -4.43 16.34 -0.49
C PHE A 75 -3.09 15.70 -0.10
N LEU A 76 -2.68 15.82 1.18
CA LEU A 76 -1.41 15.27 1.66
C LEU A 76 -1.37 13.75 1.54
N GLU A 77 -2.48 13.05 1.79
CA GLU A 77 -2.57 11.60 1.64
C GLU A 77 -2.33 11.18 0.19
N SER A 78 -2.97 11.87 -0.76
CA SER A 78 -2.74 11.61 -2.18
C SER A 78 -1.35 12.04 -2.65
N PHE A 79 -0.88 13.21 -2.21
CA PHE A 79 0.43 13.72 -2.60
C PHE A 79 1.57 12.83 -2.09
N LEU A 80 1.53 12.45 -0.81
CA LEU A 80 2.55 11.58 -0.21
C LEU A 80 2.41 10.14 -0.70
N GLY A 81 1.24 9.54 -0.53
CA GLY A 81 1.04 8.10 -0.77
C GLY A 81 0.96 7.70 -2.24
N ASN A 82 0.49 8.59 -3.12
CA ASN A 82 0.38 8.27 -4.56
C ASN A 82 1.48 8.90 -5.40
N PHE A 83 1.70 10.20 -5.25
CA PHE A 83 2.59 10.95 -6.14
C PHE A 83 4.05 10.87 -5.69
N LEU A 84 4.35 11.38 -4.49
CA LEU A 84 5.73 11.44 -3.99
C LEU A 84 6.31 10.05 -3.72
N PHE A 85 5.51 9.13 -3.17
CA PHE A 85 5.90 7.74 -3.02
C PHE A 85 6.35 7.13 -4.36
N THR A 86 5.58 7.33 -5.43
CA THR A 86 5.90 6.80 -6.76
C THR A 86 7.24 7.35 -7.27
N ILE A 87 7.46 8.66 -7.12
CA ILE A 87 8.73 9.29 -7.51
C ILE A 87 9.89 8.73 -6.70
N CYS A 88 9.78 8.74 -5.37
CA CYS A 88 10.82 8.22 -4.47
C CYS A 88 11.14 6.76 -4.75
N MET A 89 10.11 5.94 -5.01
CA MET A 89 10.26 4.52 -5.28
C MET A 89 10.95 4.25 -6.62
N ILE A 90 10.50 4.90 -7.70
CA ILE A 90 11.08 4.69 -9.03
C ILE A 90 12.55 5.13 -9.06
N TYR A 91 12.85 6.36 -8.64
CA TYR A 91 14.22 6.86 -8.63
C TYR A 91 15.09 6.17 -7.59
N GLY A 92 14.53 5.81 -6.43
CA GLY A 92 15.24 5.06 -5.41
C GLY A 92 15.72 3.70 -5.93
N VAL A 93 14.84 2.94 -6.59
CA VAL A 93 15.17 1.64 -7.19
C VAL A 93 16.13 1.79 -8.37
N SER A 94 16.01 2.84 -9.19
CA SER A 94 16.91 3.05 -10.33
C SER A 94 18.34 3.39 -9.93
N LEU A 95 18.54 3.95 -8.73
CA LEU A 95 19.87 4.33 -8.19
C LEU A 95 20.44 3.28 -7.20
N THR A 96 19.68 2.25 -6.88
CA THR A 96 20.08 1.14 -6.01
C THR A 96 19.84 -0.18 -6.71
N ASP A 97 19.61 -1.24 -5.95
CA ASP A 97 19.17 -2.53 -6.45
C ASP A 97 17.84 -2.96 -5.82
N ALA A 98 17.19 -3.95 -6.43
CA ALA A 98 15.88 -4.42 -5.98
C ALA A 98 15.91 -5.06 -4.58
N VAL A 99 17.05 -5.64 -4.18
CA VAL A 99 17.23 -6.24 -2.85
C VAL A 99 17.30 -5.13 -1.80
N SER A 100 18.14 -4.13 -2.01
CA SER A 100 18.25 -2.95 -1.13
C SER A 100 16.92 -2.23 -0.99
N ALA A 101 16.16 -2.06 -2.09
CA ALA A 101 14.84 -1.49 -2.07
C ALA A 101 13.88 -2.33 -1.21
N GLY A 102 13.84 -3.64 -1.40
CA GLY A 102 12.98 -4.54 -0.63
C GLY A 102 13.30 -4.56 0.86
N VAL A 103 14.59 -4.56 1.23
CA VAL A 103 15.03 -4.50 2.63
C VAL A 103 14.64 -3.16 3.26
N THR A 104 14.80 -2.06 2.54
CA THR A 104 14.40 -0.73 3.04
C THR A 104 12.88 -0.64 3.22
N MET A 105 12.10 -1.15 2.26
CA MET A 105 10.63 -1.19 2.37
C MET A 105 10.16 -2.08 3.54
N ALA A 106 10.95 -3.03 4.01
CA ALA A 106 10.64 -3.81 5.20
C ALA A 106 10.50 -2.95 6.47
N ALA A 107 11.02 -1.72 6.48
CA ALA A 107 10.85 -0.78 7.58
C ALA A 107 9.44 -0.16 7.66
N ILE A 108 8.58 -0.31 6.64
CA ILE A 108 7.23 0.31 6.60
C ILE A 108 6.41 0.00 7.86
N PRO A 109 6.24 -1.26 8.32
CA PRO A 109 5.46 -1.53 9.52
C PRO A 109 5.98 -0.82 10.78
N ALA A 110 7.30 -0.70 10.91
CA ALA A 110 7.93 0.00 12.02
C ALA A 110 7.69 1.52 11.92
N ALA A 111 7.84 2.10 10.72
CA ALA A 111 7.56 3.51 10.47
C ALA A 111 6.09 3.86 10.75
N VAL A 112 5.15 3.03 10.31
CA VAL A 112 3.71 3.20 10.60
C VAL A 112 3.44 3.14 12.10
N ALA A 113 4.05 2.21 12.83
CA ALA A 113 3.87 2.09 14.28
C ALA A 113 4.41 3.32 15.03
N LEU A 114 5.61 3.80 14.65
CA LEU A 114 6.23 4.99 15.23
C LEU A 114 5.42 6.25 14.91
N MET A 115 4.99 6.43 13.66
CA MET A 115 4.19 7.59 13.28
C MET A 115 2.79 7.55 13.88
N GLY A 116 2.16 6.37 13.99
CA GLY A 116 0.88 6.19 14.66
C GLY A 116 0.96 6.58 16.15
N TRP A 117 2.04 6.17 16.81
CA TRP A 117 2.31 6.60 18.19
C TRP A 117 2.52 8.12 18.28
N ALA A 118 3.36 8.70 17.42
CA ALA A 118 3.73 10.12 17.48
C ALA A 118 2.59 11.07 17.08
N PHE A 119 1.83 10.76 16.02
CA PHE A 119 0.84 11.69 15.43
C PHE A 119 -0.61 11.37 15.80
N LEU A 120 -0.93 10.12 16.11
CA LEU A 120 -2.28 9.71 16.52
C LEU A 120 -2.40 9.49 18.03
N GLY A 121 -1.28 9.48 18.76
CA GLY A 121 -1.25 9.15 20.19
C GLY A 121 -1.65 7.69 20.47
N GLU A 122 -1.51 6.80 19.48
CA GLU A 122 -1.85 5.38 19.65
C GLU A 122 -0.88 4.71 20.63
N ARG A 123 -1.42 4.07 21.66
CA ARG A 123 -0.61 3.23 22.57
C ARG A 123 -0.38 1.88 21.90
N VAL A 124 0.83 1.67 21.41
CA VAL A 124 1.22 0.41 20.77
C VAL A 124 1.54 -0.61 21.86
N ALA A 125 0.72 -1.66 21.97
CA ALA A 125 0.96 -2.73 22.93
C ALA A 125 2.29 -3.47 22.62
N PRO A 126 3.01 -4.00 23.64
CA PRO A 126 4.27 -4.72 23.42
C PRO A 126 4.15 -5.85 22.38
N ARG A 127 3.01 -6.51 22.37
CA ARG A 127 2.69 -7.56 21.42
C ARG A 127 2.58 -7.04 19.96
N THR A 128 2.03 -5.83 19.76
CA THR A 128 2.00 -5.20 18.43
C THR A 128 3.42 -4.86 17.99
N TRP A 129 4.32 -4.44 18.90
CA TRP A 129 5.73 -4.25 18.60
C TRP A 129 6.42 -5.56 18.19
N MET A 130 6.10 -6.69 18.85
CA MET A 130 6.59 -8.00 18.41
C MET A 130 6.06 -8.37 17.02
N ALA A 131 4.78 -8.11 16.74
CA ALA A 131 4.20 -8.33 15.41
C ALA A 131 4.89 -7.46 14.34
N VAL A 132 5.15 -6.20 14.65
CA VAL A 132 5.89 -5.27 13.77
C VAL A 132 7.31 -5.79 13.51
N LEU A 133 8.02 -6.24 14.53
CA LEU A 133 9.37 -6.81 14.38
C LEU A 133 9.37 -8.07 13.50
N CYS A 134 8.43 -8.99 13.74
CA CYS A 134 8.26 -10.17 12.89
C CYS A 134 7.91 -9.78 11.43
N ALA A 135 7.07 -8.77 11.22
CA ALA A 135 6.74 -8.28 9.89
C ALA A 135 7.97 -7.72 9.16
N VAL A 136 8.76 -6.88 9.84
CA VAL A 136 10.03 -6.35 9.31
C VAL A 136 10.98 -7.47 8.91
N ILE A 137 11.18 -8.45 9.80
CA ILE A 137 12.06 -9.59 9.53
C ILE A 137 11.53 -10.43 8.37
N GLY A 138 10.23 -10.72 8.33
CA GLY A 138 9.61 -11.50 7.26
C GLY A 138 9.75 -10.85 5.89
N ILE A 139 9.49 -9.54 5.77
CA ILE A 139 9.65 -8.81 4.51
C ILE A 139 11.12 -8.73 4.10
N ALA A 140 12.02 -8.46 5.05
CA ALA A 140 13.46 -8.39 4.78
C ALA A 140 14.01 -9.73 4.28
N LEU A 141 13.68 -10.85 4.94
CA LEU A 141 14.07 -12.19 4.51
C LEU A 141 13.51 -12.53 3.12
N PHE A 142 12.26 -12.15 2.86
CA PHE A 142 11.65 -12.38 1.55
C PHE A 142 12.38 -11.60 0.44
N SER A 143 12.78 -10.37 0.72
CA SER A 143 13.54 -9.53 -0.21
C SER A 143 14.93 -10.08 -0.48
N LEU A 144 15.63 -10.54 0.56
CA LEU A 144 16.97 -11.14 0.45
C LEU A 144 16.95 -12.50 -0.29
N SER A 145 15.82 -13.18 -0.32
CA SER A 145 15.68 -14.49 -0.95
C SER A 145 15.33 -14.48 -2.44
N LYS A 146 15.12 -13.30 -3.03
CA LYS A 146 14.86 -13.20 -4.48
C LYS A 146 16.15 -13.52 -5.24
N PRO A 147 16.13 -14.45 -6.22
CA PRO A 147 17.29 -14.71 -7.05
C PRO A 147 17.62 -13.47 -7.88
N GLU A 148 18.92 -13.22 -8.10
CA GLU A 148 19.46 -12.07 -8.86
C GLU A 148 18.90 -11.95 -10.29
N HIS A 149 18.37 -13.02 -10.86
CA HIS A 149 17.75 -13.03 -12.19
C HIS A 149 16.47 -12.18 -12.34
N ALA A 150 15.88 -11.73 -11.23
CA ALA A 150 14.78 -10.75 -11.26
C ALA A 150 15.29 -9.29 -11.29
N ALA A 151 16.59 -9.07 -11.19
CA ALA A 151 17.23 -7.77 -11.08
C ALA A 151 17.59 -7.13 -12.44
N HIS A 152 17.36 -7.81 -13.56
CA HIS A 152 17.58 -7.23 -14.89
C HIS A 152 16.34 -6.44 -15.38
N MET A 153 15.90 -5.45 -14.62
CA MET A 153 15.52 -4.19 -15.23
C MET A 153 16.85 -3.46 -15.46
N GLU A 154 17.34 -3.48 -16.71
CA GLU A 154 18.47 -2.63 -17.09
C GLU A 154 18.22 -1.21 -16.57
N PRO A 155 19.23 -0.56 -15.96
CA PRO A 155 19.14 0.83 -15.58
C PRO A 155 18.87 1.62 -16.86
N ALA A 156 17.65 2.15 -16.99
CA ALA A 156 17.13 2.87 -18.17
C ALA A 156 17.90 4.18 -18.46
N LEU A 157 18.96 4.47 -17.74
CA LEU A 157 19.91 5.57 -18.01
C LEU A 157 21.28 5.10 -17.54
N GLY A 158 22.26 5.12 -18.39
CA GLY A 158 23.66 4.74 -18.21
C GLY A 158 24.33 5.32 -16.95
N ALA A 159 23.86 4.95 -15.80
CA ALA A 159 24.31 5.40 -14.49
C ALA A 159 25.61 4.65 -14.16
N ARG A 160 26.71 5.34 -14.18
CA ARG A 160 27.87 5.00 -13.37
C ARG A 160 27.39 5.02 -11.92
N ASN A 161 27.24 3.86 -11.29
CA ASN A 161 26.94 3.74 -9.86
C ASN A 161 28.13 4.31 -9.07
N THR A 162 28.10 5.61 -8.83
CA THR A 162 29.01 6.22 -7.87
C THR A 162 28.47 5.99 -6.46
N ALA A 163 29.34 5.99 -5.46
CA ALA A 163 28.90 5.86 -4.05
C ALA A 163 27.84 6.94 -3.68
N ASN A 164 27.88 8.10 -4.34
CA ASN A 164 26.88 9.15 -4.19
C ASN A 164 25.50 8.73 -4.72
N ASP A 165 25.43 8.06 -5.88
CA ASP A 165 24.15 7.62 -6.46
C ASP A 165 23.46 6.59 -5.57
N ALA A 166 24.22 5.63 -5.01
CA ALA A 166 23.70 4.66 -4.06
C ALA A 166 23.16 5.32 -2.77
N CYS A 167 23.85 6.35 -2.27
CA CYS A 167 23.41 7.11 -1.10
C CYS A 167 22.10 7.87 -1.39
N TRP A 168 21.99 8.56 -2.54
CA TRP A 168 20.78 9.23 -2.98
C TRP A 168 19.61 8.25 -3.17
N GLY A 169 19.88 7.10 -3.80
CA GLY A 169 18.89 6.05 -3.96
C GLY A 169 18.36 5.54 -2.63
N GLN A 170 19.23 5.32 -1.64
CA GLN A 170 18.84 4.90 -0.30
C GLN A 170 18.02 5.97 0.43
N LEU A 171 18.37 7.25 0.30
CA LEU A 171 17.60 8.36 0.86
C LEU A 171 16.19 8.45 0.23
N LEU A 172 16.07 8.25 -1.07
CA LEU A 172 14.78 8.21 -1.76
C LEU A 172 13.93 7.03 -1.29
N LEU A 173 14.51 5.86 -1.11
CA LEU A 173 13.80 4.69 -0.58
C LEU A 173 13.32 4.92 0.87
N LEU A 174 14.12 5.56 1.72
CA LEU A 174 13.68 5.98 3.05
C LEU A 174 12.54 7.02 2.95
N GLY A 175 12.63 7.94 2.00
CA GLY A 175 11.53 8.86 1.67
C GLY A 175 10.24 8.13 1.30
N ALA A 176 10.33 7.06 0.49
CA ALA A 176 9.18 6.23 0.14
C ALA A 176 8.58 5.52 1.37
N VAL A 177 9.42 5.00 2.28
CA VAL A 177 8.94 4.41 3.56
C VAL A 177 8.16 5.43 4.40
N ILE A 178 8.68 6.65 4.51
CA ILE A 178 8.00 7.74 5.25
C ILE A 178 6.69 8.11 4.57
N CYS A 179 6.66 8.21 3.24
CA CYS A 179 5.47 8.50 2.47
C CYS A 179 4.37 7.45 2.69
N GLU A 180 4.71 6.17 2.64
CA GLU A 180 3.77 5.06 2.87
C GLU A 180 3.25 5.03 4.30
N ALA A 181 4.15 5.26 5.27
CA ALA A 181 3.75 5.38 6.67
C ALA A 181 2.83 6.58 6.91
N ALA A 182 3.12 7.74 6.29
CA ALA A 182 2.27 8.91 6.34
C ALA A 182 0.89 8.66 5.72
N TYR A 183 0.83 7.99 4.56
CA TYR A 183 -0.41 7.57 3.92
C TYR A 183 -1.28 6.74 4.88
N THR A 184 -0.70 5.74 5.53
CA THR A 184 -1.44 4.90 6.50
C THR A 184 -1.96 5.70 7.70
N VAL A 185 -1.14 6.58 8.27
CA VAL A 185 -1.48 7.37 9.45
C VAL A 185 -2.51 8.46 9.13
N ILE A 186 -2.37 9.15 8.00
CA ILE A 186 -3.34 10.16 7.53
C ILE A 186 -4.65 9.47 7.18
N GLY A 187 -4.61 8.33 6.47
CA GLY A 187 -5.78 7.52 6.15
C GLY A 187 -6.53 7.09 7.41
N LYS A 188 -5.83 6.62 8.43
CA LYS A 188 -6.41 6.31 9.74
C LYS A 188 -7.13 7.51 10.34
N LYS A 189 -6.51 8.69 10.31
CA LYS A 189 -7.12 9.93 10.82
C LYS A 189 -8.37 10.32 10.03
N LEU A 190 -8.34 10.22 8.72
CA LEU A 190 -9.46 10.53 7.82
C LEU A 190 -10.65 9.57 8.03
N THR A 191 -10.40 8.28 8.32
CA THR A 191 -11.49 7.32 8.60
C THR A 191 -12.31 7.65 9.85
N GLY A 192 -11.82 8.52 10.71
CA GLY A 192 -12.57 9.07 11.85
C GLY A 192 -13.61 10.12 11.46
N SER A 193 -13.45 10.77 10.31
CA SER A 193 -14.32 11.87 9.84
C SER A 193 -15.11 11.54 8.57
N LEU A 194 -14.57 10.69 7.70
CA LEU A 194 -15.15 10.35 6.40
C LEU A 194 -15.36 8.85 6.25
N GLY A 195 -16.30 8.48 5.39
CA GLY A 195 -16.52 7.08 5.00
C GLY A 195 -15.43 6.57 4.05
N PRO A 196 -15.06 5.26 4.11
CA PRO A 196 -14.00 4.68 3.27
C PRO A 196 -14.17 4.95 1.77
N LYS A 197 -15.39 4.79 1.23
CA LYS A 197 -15.69 5.06 -0.19
C LYS A 197 -15.39 6.52 -0.56
N ARG A 198 -15.75 7.44 0.31
CA ARG A 198 -15.55 8.88 0.11
C ARG A 198 -14.07 9.25 0.12
N ILE A 199 -13.30 8.69 1.09
CA ILE A 199 -11.84 8.87 1.13
C ILE A 199 -11.23 8.34 -0.16
N THR A 200 -11.52 7.08 -0.52
CA THR A 200 -10.99 6.42 -1.72
C THR A 200 -11.21 7.25 -2.98
N SER A 201 -12.44 7.74 -3.21
CA SER A 201 -12.73 8.55 -4.40
C SER A 201 -12.01 9.90 -4.41
N LEU A 202 -11.93 10.58 -3.26
CA LEU A 202 -11.30 11.90 -3.18
C LEU A 202 -9.78 11.83 -3.33
N ILE A 203 -9.11 10.86 -2.72
CA ILE A 203 -7.65 10.73 -2.86
C ILE A 203 -7.25 10.28 -4.27
N ASN A 204 -8.05 9.44 -4.93
CA ASN A 204 -7.81 9.06 -6.32
C ASN A 204 -8.06 10.25 -7.28
N LEU A 205 -9.06 11.09 -7.00
CA LEU A 205 -9.26 12.32 -7.77
C LEU A 205 -8.05 13.26 -7.67
N TRP A 206 -7.50 13.47 -6.48
CA TRP A 206 -6.26 14.22 -6.30
C TRP A 206 -5.08 13.54 -7.01
N GLY A 207 -4.98 12.20 -6.96
CA GLY A 207 -3.98 11.43 -7.71
C GLY A 207 -4.09 11.68 -9.22
N PHE A 208 -5.31 11.70 -9.77
CA PHE A 208 -5.56 12.04 -11.17
C PHE A 208 -5.10 13.47 -11.49
N VAL A 209 -5.50 14.45 -10.69
CA VAL A 209 -5.12 15.87 -10.89
C VAL A 209 -3.59 16.03 -10.86
N LEU A 210 -2.90 15.41 -9.89
CA LEU A 210 -1.45 15.51 -9.74
C LEU A 210 -0.68 14.84 -10.90
N THR A 211 -1.20 13.75 -11.45
CA THR A 211 -0.56 13.04 -12.56
C THR A 211 -0.94 13.59 -13.94
N THR A 212 -2.00 14.41 -14.05
CA THR A 212 -2.51 14.92 -15.34
C THR A 212 -1.47 15.71 -16.14
N PRO A 213 -0.66 16.63 -15.58
CA PRO A 213 0.32 17.36 -16.38
C PRO A 213 1.31 16.42 -17.10
N PHE A 214 1.79 15.41 -16.38
CA PHE A 214 2.76 14.45 -16.88
C PHE A 214 2.12 13.43 -17.83
N GLY A 215 0.95 12.91 -17.44
CA GLY A 215 0.21 11.92 -18.23
C GLY A 215 -0.27 12.51 -19.55
N LEU A 216 -0.77 13.74 -19.55
CA LEU A 216 -1.21 14.43 -20.76
C LEU A 216 -0.04 14.71 -21.70
N TYR A 217 1.10 15.17 -21.16
CA TYR A 217 2.31 15.40 -21.95
C TYR A 217 2.77 14.12 -22.66
N LEU A 218 2.84 13.00 -21.93
CA LEU A 218 3.24 11.72 -22.51
C LEU A 218 2.18 11.13 -23.46
N ALA A 219 0.92 11.45 -23.28
CA ALA A 219 -0.16 11.00 -24.16
C ALA A 219 -0.14 11.63 -25.55
N LEU A 220 0.47 12.82 -25.71
CA LEU A 220 0.52 13.52 -27.01
C LEU A 220 1.31 12.73 -28.06
N ASP A 221 2.40 12.09 -27.65
CA ASP A 221 3.30 11.37 -28.55
C ASP A 221 3.14 9.83 -28.46
N PHE A 222 2.25 9.33 -27.60
CA PHE A 222 2.11 7.90 -27.39
C PHE A 222 1.20 7.23 -28.45
N PRO A 223 1.68 6.16 -29.12
CA PRO A 223 0.93 5.47 -30.17
C PRO A 223 -0.13 4.52 -29.60
N PHE A 224 -1.25 5.05 -29.11
CA PHE A 224 -2.34 4.26 -28.50
C PHE A 224 -2.89 3.16 -29.43
N ALA A 225 -2.85 3.36 -30.72
CA ALA A 225 -3.33 2.38 -31.70
C ALA A 225 -2.48 1.09 -31.76
N SER A 226 -1.21 1.15 -31.30
CA SER A 226 -0.33 -0.01 -31.28
C SER A 226 -0.57 -0.92 -30.05
N VAL A 227 -1.38 -0.48 -29.09
CA VAL A 227 -1.64 -1.22 -27.84
C VAL A 227 -2.72 -2.27 -28.09
N GLY A 228 -2.37 -3.53 -27.86
CA GLY A 228 -3.28 -4.66 -28.03
C GLY A 228 -4.43 -4.70 -27.00
N TRP A 229 -5.55 -5.30 -27.37
CA TRP A 229 -6.74 -5.43 -26.51
C TRP A 229 -6.45 -6.10 -25.16
N GLY A 230 -5.56 -7.08 -25.11
CA GLY A 230 -5.15 -7.72 -23.85
C GLY A 230 -4.54 -6.75 -22.86
N THR A 231 -3.72 -5.80 -23.35
CA THR A 231 -3.12 -4.75 -22.51
C THR A 231 -4.18 -3.79 -21.97
N TRP A 232 -5.19 -3.44 -22.77
CA TRP A 232 -6.32 -2.59 -22.34
C TRP A 232 -7.16 -3.25 -21.25
N LEU A 233 -7.48 -4.54 -21.39
CA LEU A 233 -8.21 -5.30 -20.38
C LEU A 233 -7.39 -5.43 -19.10
N LEU A 234 -6.09 -5.68 -19.20
CA LEU A 234 -5.19 -5.74 -18.06
C LEU A 234 -5.09 -4.38 -17.36
N LEU A 235 -5.02 -3.28 -18.12
CA LEU A 235 -5.03 -1.92 -17.59
C LEU A 235 -6.33 -1.62 -16.83
N LEU A 236 -7.48 -2.01 -17.39
CA LEU A 236 -8.77 -1.84 -16.74
C LEU A 236 -8.82 -2.59 -15.39
N PHE A 237 -8.44 -3.86 -15.39
CA PHE A 237 -8.35 -4.67 -14.15
C PHE A 237 -7.39 -4.02 -13.15
N TYR A 238 -6.19 -3.65 -13.59
CA TYR A 238 -5.16 -3.02 -12.77
C TYR A 238 -5.66 -1.71 -12.15
N ALA A 239 -6.33 -0.86 -12.94
CA ALA A 239 -6.86 0.42 -12.47
C ALA A 239 -7.95 0.23 -11.40
N LEU A 240 -8.89 -0.69 -11.62
CA LEU A 240 -9.94 -1.00 -10.64
C LEU A 240 -9.37 -1.65 -9.38
N ALA A 241 -8.45 -2.58 -9.54
CA ALA A 241 -7.79 -3.24 -8.41
C ALA A 241 -7.00 -2.24 -7.57
N ALA A 242 -6.13 -1.44 -8.18
CA ALA A 242 -5.23 -0.53 -7.49
C ALA A 242 -5.93 0.70 -6.91
N CYS A 243 -6.86 1.32 -7.65
CA CYS A 243 -7.46 2.59 -7.25
C CYS A 243 -8.75 2.43 -6.45
N MET A 244 -9.55 1.41 -6.76
CA MET A 244 -10.89 1.26 -6.17
C MET A 244 -10.91 0.21 -5.06
N TRP A 245 -10.65 -1.06 -5.39
CA TRP A 245 -10.86 -2.16 -4.45
C TRP A 245 -9.85 -2.18 -3.32
N THR A 246 -8.56 -2.08 -3.63
CA THR A 246 -7.49 -2.08 -2.63
C THR A 246 -7.64 -0.93 -1.66
N VAL A 247 -7.80 0.30 -2.16
CA VAL A 247 -7.88 1.49 -1.30
C VAL A 247 -9.14 1.47 -0.45
N TRP A 248 -10.28 1.06 -1.02
CA TRP A 248 -11.53 0.94 -0.27
C TRP A 248 -11.44 -0.11 0.84
N LEU A 249 -10.89 -1.29 0.56
CA LEU A 249 -10.68 -2.35 1.55
C LEU A 249 -9.73 -1.88 2.65
N TRP A 250 -8.63 -1.21 2.27
CA TRP A 250 -7.65 -0.65 3.20
C TRP A 250 -8.28 0.35 4.16
N MET A 251 -8.99 1.36 3.62
CA MET A 251 -9.66 2.36 4.44
C MET A 251 -10.77 1.78 5.30
N THR A 252 -11.46 0.74 4.82
CA THR A 252 -12.48 0.02 5.59
C THR A 252 -11.86 -0.69 6.79
N GLY A 253 -10.74 -1.37 6.58
CA GLY A 253 -10.00 -2.03 7.65
C GLY A 253 -9.41 -1.05 8.66
N LEU A 254 -8.72 0.00 8.19
CA LEU A 254 -8.14 1.04 9.05
C LEU A 254 -9.17 1.75 9.93
N LYS A 255 -10.43 1.82 9.52
CA LYS A 255 -11.47 2.43 10.33
C LYS A 255 -11.64 1.76 11.71
N ALA A 256 -11.45 0.44 11.79
CA ALA A 256 -11.72 -0.34 12.99
C ALA A 256 -10.50 -0.74 13.81
N VAL A 257 -9.27 -0.58 13.25
CA VAL A 257 -8.03 -1.00 13.90
C VAL A 257 -7.03 0.15 14.02
N PRO A 258 -6.11 0.10 14.99
CA PRO A 258 -4.99 1.06 15.07
C PRO A 258 -4.10 1.01 13.83
N ALA A 259 -3.46 2.15 13.49
CA ALA A 259 -2.57 2.25 12.35
C ALA A 259 -1.40 1.26 12.43
N ALA A 260 -0.81 1.08 13.61
CA ALA A 260 0.26 0.12 13.85
C ALA A 260 -0.15 -1.33 13.54
N GLN A 261 -1.38 -1.73 13.86
CA GLN A 261 -1.90 -3.06 13.48
C GLN A 261 -2.14 -3.15 11.97
N GLY A 262 -2.68 -2.08 11.37
CA GLY A 262 -2.85 -1.98 9.91
C GLY A 262 -1.53 -2.18 9.18
N GLY A 263 -0.47 -1.49 9.62
CA GLY A 263 0.87 -1.58 9.04
C GLY A 263 1.46 -3.00 9.00
N VAL A 264 1.13 -3.86 9.98
CA VAL A 264 1.59 -5.25 9.96
C VAL A 264 1.06 -6.03 8.75
N PHE A 265 -0.14 -5.69 8.26
CA PHE A 265 -0.73 -6.38 7.11
C PHE A 265 -0.01 -6.11 5.78
N SER A 266 0.90 -5.11 5.72
CA SER A 266 1.75 -4.90 4.53
C SER A 266 2.61 -6.14 4.19
N VAL A 267 2.87 -7.03 5.15
CA VAL A 267 3.54 -8.30 4.93
C VAL A 267 2.77 -9.23 3.97
N MET A 268 1.46 -9.05 3.83
CA MET A 268 0.65 -9.84 2.88
C MET A 268 0.99 -9.52 1.41
N LEU A 269 1.59 -8.36 1.14
CA LEU A 269 2.01 -7.95 -0.20
C LEU A 269 3.07 -8.93 -0.78
N PRO A 270 4.25 -9.12 -0.17
CA PRO A 270 5.24 -10.08 -0.69
C PRO A 270 4.73 -11.52 -0.64
N VAL A 271 3.90 -11.86 0.36
CA VAL A 271 3.28 -13.20 0.46
C VAL A 271 2.41 -13.48 -0.77
N SER A 272 1.51 -12.58 -1.11
CA SER A 272 0.62 -12.78 -2.27
C SER A 272 1.37 -12.66 -3.60
N ALA A 273 2.35 -11.77 -3.72
CA ALA A 273 3.18 -11.68 -4.91
C ALA A 273 3.94 -12.99 -5.16
N GLY A 274 4.52 -13.60 -4.12
CA GLY A 274 5.17 -14.90 -4.23
C GLY A 274 4.20 -16.05 -4.56
N LEU A 275 2.99 -16.05 -3.99
CA LEU A 275 1.97 -17.02 -4.36
C LEU A 275 1.55 -16.91 -5.83
N VAL A 276 1.37 -15.69 -6.33
CA VAL A 276 1.09 -15.45 -7.76
C VAL A 276 2.26 -15.92 -8.62
N GLY A 277 3.50 -15.66 -8.20
CA GLY A 277 4.70 -16.16 -8.87
C GLY A 277 4.69 -17.68 -9.03
N VAL A 278 4.39 -18.39 -7.95
CA VAL A 278 4.31 -19.88 -7.97
C VAL A 278 3.16 -20.40 -8.82
N LEU A 279 1.94 -19.84 -8.62
CA LEU A 279 0.73 -20.39 -9.24
C LEU A 279 0.58 -20.07 -10.74
N PHE A 280 1.04 -18.87 -11.15
CA PHE A 280 0.82 -18.37 -12.50
C PHE A 280 2.10 -18.19 -13.33
N LEU A 281 3.26 -18.03 -12.68
CA LEU A 281 4.53 -17.84 -13.36
C LEU A 281 5.46 -19.06 -13.26
N GLY A 282 5.04 -20.14 -12.57
CA GLY A 282 5.82 -21.37 -12.42
C GLY A 282 7.08 -21.20 -11.57
N GLU A 283 7.14 -20.16 -10.72
CA GLU A 283 8.28 -19.94 -9.83
C GLU A 283 8.30 -20.98 -8.71
N VAL A 284 9.48 -21.38 -8.27
CA VAL A 284 9.66 -22.30 -7.14
C VAL A 284 10.11 -21.52 -5.92
N LEU A 285 9.42 -21.70 -4.80
CA LEU A 285 9.79 -21.07 -3.55
C LEU A 285 11.07 -21.69 -3.00
N THR A 286 12.02 -20.85 -2.65
CA THR A 286 13.23 -21.28 -1.93
C THR A 286 12.90 -21.55 -0.45
N GLY A 287 13.73 -22.36 0.22
CA GLY A 287 13.57 -22.63 1.66
C GLY A 287 13.55 -21.34 2.50
N LEU A 288 14.35 -20.33 2.13
CA LEU A 288 14.37 -19.02 2.81
C LEU A 288 13.06 -18.25 2.60
N GLN A 289 12.46 -18.30 1.42
CA GLN A 289 11.16 -17.72 1.16
C GLN A 289 10.06 -18.40 1.99
N LEU A 290 10.13 -19.72 2.14
CA LEU A 290 9.17 -20.44 2.97
C LEU A 290 9.27 -20.01 4.45
N VAL A 291 10.49 -19.86 5.00
CA VAL A 291 10.71 -19.32 6.34
C VAL A 291 10.16 -17.91 6.46
N ALA A 292 10.43 -17.04 5.48
CA ALA A 292 9.89 -15.70 5.43
C ALA A 292 8.35 -15.67 5.45
N PHE A 293 7.70 -16.56 4.71
CA PHE A 293 6.23 -16.75 4.73
C PHE A 293 5.70 -17.11 6.11
N VAL A 294 6.33 -18.07 6.78
CA VAL A 294 5.91 -18.49 8.14
C VAL A 294 6.02 -17.33 9.12
N ILE A 295 7.14 -16.60 9.10
CA ILE A 295 7.35 -15.42 9.95
C ILE A 295 6.31 -14.32 9.63
N ALA A 296 6.02 -14.10 8.35
CA ALA A 296 5.02 -13.16 7.88
C ALA A 296 3.62 -13.49 8.42
N LEU A 297 3.18 -14.74 8.28
CA LEU A 297 1.89 -15.19 8.81
C LEU A 297 1.84 -15.13 10.34
N ALA A 298 2.94 -15.46 11.02
CA ALA A 298 3.04 -15.34 12.47
C ALA A 298 2.89 -13.87 12.93
N SER A 299 3.42 -12.90 12.18
CA SER A 299 3.27 -11.47 12.48
C SER A 299 1.81 -11.02 12.43
N VAL A 300 1.06 -11.44 11.40
CA VAL A 300 -0.38 -11.15 11.27
C VAL A 300 -1.16 -11.80 12.40
N LEU A 301 -0.87 -13.05 12.72
CA LEU A 301 -1.51 -13.76 13.82
C LEU A 301 -1.26 -13.04 15.15
N LEU A 302 -0.02 -12.63 15.43
CA LEU A 302 0.33 -11.85 16.63
C LEU A 302 -0.43 -10.51 16.68
N ALA A 303 -0.62 -9.82 15.57
CA ALA A 303 -1.35 -8.54 15.52
C ALA A 303 -2.85 -8.71 15.77
N THR A 304 -3.43 -9.82 15.34
CA THR A 304 -4.89 -10.05 15.35
C THR A 304 -5.43 -10.69 16.61
N LEU A 305 -4.62 -11.47 17.33
CA LEU A 305 -5.05 -12.12 18.57
C LEU A 305 -5.55 -11.07 19.61
N PRO A 306 -6.62 -11.31 20.39
CA PRO A 306 -7.11 -10.38 21.42
C PRO A 306 -6.08 -10.18 22.54
N SER A 307 -5.93 -8.94 23.03
CA SER A 307 -5.03 -8.69 24.18
C SER A 307 -5.58 -9.35 25.45
N ARG A 308 -4.68 -9.85 26.32
CA ARG A 308 -5.08 -10.45 27.61
C ARG A 308 -5.92 -9.49 28.48
N ALA A 309 -5.76 -8.17 28.30
CA ALA A 309 -6.57 -7.17 29.00
C ALA A 309 -8.03 -7.17 28.51
N ALA A 310 -8.30 -7.35 27.22
CA ALA A 310 -9.64 -7.44 26.67
C ALA A 310 -10.37 -8.71 27.14
N LEU A 311 -9.65 -9.82 27.29
CA LEU A 311 -10.21 -11.09 27.82
C LEU A 311 -10.57 -10.99 29.31
N ARG A 312 -9.87 -10.18 30.12
CA ARG A 312 -10.19 -9.95 31.53
C ARG A 312 -11.44 -9.09 31.75
N VAL A 313 -11.67 -8.11 30.87
CA VAL A 313 -12.86 -7.25 30.91
C VAL A 313 -14.11 -8.04 30.50
N GLY A 314 -14.04 -8.88 29.47
CA GLY A 314 -15.15 -9.75 29.06
C GLY A 314 -15.56 -10.79 30.12
N ARG A 315 -14.60 -11.30 30.93
CA ARG A 315 -14.92 -12.22 32.05
C ARG A 315 -15.54 -11.53 33.25
N ARG A 316 -15.27 -10.24 33.47
CA ARG A 316 -15.89 -9.50 34.59
C ARG A 316 -17.30 -8.99 34.31
N GLY A 317 -17.68 -8.83 33.02
CA GLY A 317 -19.02 -8.43 32.63
C GLY A 317 -20.03 -9.58 32.47
N GLY A 318 -19.58 -10.85 32.48
CA GLY A 318 -20.44 -12.03 32.33
C GLY A 318 -20.83 -12.75 33.64
N SER A 319 -20.52 -12.18 34.81
CA SER A 319 -20.86 -12.76 36.13
C SER A 319 -21.82 -11.89 36.95
N ALA A 320 -22.58 -11.02 36.29
CA ALA A 320 -23.56 -10.13 36.92
C ALA A 320 -24.97 -10.27 36.31
N ASP A 321 -25.35 -11.48 35.90
CA ASP A 321 -26.74 -11.86 35.58
C ASP A 321 -27.09 -13.13 36.35
#